data_38b6e173936288526b8493359a14339b
#
_entry.id   38b6e173936288526b8493359a14339b
#
_cell.length_a   1.000
_cell.length_b   1.000
_cell.length_c   1.000
_cell.angle_alpha   90.00
_cell.angle_beta   90.00
_cell.angle_gamma   90.00
#
_symmetry.space_group_name_H-M   'P 1'
#
loop_
_entity.id
_entity.type
_entity.pdbx_description
1 polymer ?
#
loop_
_entity_poly.entity_id
_entity_poly.type
_entity_poly.pdbx_seq_one_letter_code
_entity_poly.pdbx_strand_id
1 'polypeptide(L)'
;MAEALIIDDNRITADALKQMLAVLGLPARVAYGSSPAMTVLSRGFIPGFVFLDINMPGVDGTEILAYLRREPKLIPVPVFVVTSDDQPETRRKVMKLGATAMIIKPATIDVLENALKKARIL
;
A
#
# COMPACT_ATOMS: atom_id res chain seq x y z
N MET A 1 -13.03 12.48 3.33
CA MET A 1 -12.12 11.34 3.59
C MET A 1 -10.99 11.38 2.59
N ALA A 2 -9.77 11.23 3.04
CA ALA A 2 -8.61 11.23 2.16
C ALA A 2 -8.58 9.97 1.29
N GLU A 3 -8.19 10.14 0.02
CA GLU A 3 -8.04 8.99 -0.89
C GLU A 3 -6.90 8.09 -0.47
N ALA A 4 -7.09 6.78 -0.61
CA ALA A 4 -5.99 5.83 -0.53
C ALA A 4 -5.16 5.87 -1.80
N LEU A 5 -3.93 5.39 -1.71
CA LEU A 5 -3.08 5.16 -2.88
C LEU A 5 -2.73 3.68 -2.96
N ILE A 6 -3.05 3.08 -4.11
CA ILE A 6 -2.69 1.69 -4.40
C ILE A 6 -1.51 1.71 -5.36
N ILE A 7 -0.42 1.06 -4.99
CA ILE A 7 0.81 0.99 -5.81
C ILE A 7 1.04 -0.47 -6.18
N ASP A 8 0.80 -0.81 -7.44
CA ASP A 8 0.97 -2.17 -7.96
C ASP A 8 1.08 -2.08 -9.48
N ASP A 9 2.05 -2.73 -10.08
CA ASP A 9 2.22 -2.74 -11.53
C ASP A 9 1.28 -3.73 -12.23
N ASN A 10 0.69 -4.66 -11.50
CA ASN A 10 -0.31 -5.58 -12.03
C ASN A 10 -1.68 -4.90 -12.02
N ARG A 11 -2.19 -4.55 -13.19
CA ARG A 11 -3.45 -3.80 -13.32
C ARG A 11 -4.64 -4.57 -12.75
N ILE A 12 -4.69 -5.88 -12.98
CA ILE A 12 -5.80 -6.71 -12.48
C ILE A 12 -5.85 -6.68 -10.96
N THR A 13 -4.71 -6.88 -10.31
CA THR A 13 -4.62 -6.84 -8.84
C THR A 13 -4.94 -5.45 -8.30
N ALA A 14 -4.35 -4.42 -8.90
CA ALA A 14 -4.57 -3.04 -8.46
C ALA A 14 -6.03 -2.63 -8.57
N ASP A 15 -6.65 -2.94 -9.71
CA ASP A 15 -8.06 -2.58 -9.94
C ASP A 15 -8.99 -3.36 -9.03
N ALA A 16 -8.67 -4.62 -8.73
CA ALA A 16 -9.44 -5.44 -7.78
C ALA A 16 -9.38 -4.83 -6.37
N LEU A 17 -8.20 -4.40 -5.93
CA LEU A 17 -8.06 -3.72 -4.63
C LEU A 17 -8.88 -2.43 -4.58
N LYS A 18 -8.84 -1.65 -5.65
CA LYS A 18 -9.64 -0.42 -5.74
C LYS A 18 -11.12 -0.70 -5.61
N GLN A 19 -11.62 -1.75 -6.28
CA GLN A 19 -13.03 -2.15 -6.20
C GLN A 19 -13.41 -2.63 -4.80
N MET A 20 -12.54 -3.40 -4.16
CA MET A 20 -12.78 -3.84 -2.78
C MET A 20 -12.88 -2.67 -1.81
N LEU A 21 -12.00 -1.68 -1.96
CA LEU A 21 -12.06 -0.47 -1.15
C LEU A 21 -13.33 0.32 -1.41
N ALA A 22 -13.78 0.38 -2.67
CA ALA A 22 -15.03 1.06 -3.02
C ALA A 22 -16.22 0.40 -2.32
N VAL A 23 -16.26 -0.93 -2.25
CA VAL A 23 -17.30 -1.66 -1.51
C VAL A 23 -17.30 -1.27 -0.04
N LEU A 24 -16.11 -1.01 0.53
CA LEU A 24 -15.98 -0.58 1.93
C LEU A 24 -16.20 0.93 2.12
N GLY A 25 -16.56 1.66 1.05
CA GLY A 25 -16.81 3.09 1.11
C GLY A 25 -15.55 3.95 1.09
N LEU A 26 -14.43 3.40 0.68
CA LEU A 26 -13.14 4.09 0.72
C LEU A 26 -12.67 4.43 -0.70
N PRO A 27 -12.53 5.72 -1.03
CA PRO A 27 -12.02 6.11 -2.35
C PRO A 27 -10.53 5.81 -2.46
N ALA A 28 -10.09 5.41 -3.65
CA ALA A 28 -8.70 5.07 -3.89
C ALA A 28 -8.24 5.54 -5.27
N ARG A 29 -6.98 5.94 -5.33
CA ARG A 29 -6.27 6.26 -6.57
C ARG A 29 -5.25 5.15 -6.80
N VAL A 30 -5.06 4.76 -8.06
CA VAL A 30 -4.11 3.71 -8.42
C VAL A 30 -2.91 4.32 -9.13
N ALA A 31 -1.72 3.89 -8.72
CA ALA A 31 -0.48 4.11 -9.46
C ALA A 31 0.02 2.73 -9.95
N TYR A 32 0.07 2.56 -11.27
CA TYR A 32 0.49 1.29 -11.86
C TYR A 32 2.01 1.23 -11.96
N GLY A 33 2.64 0.99 -10.80
CA GLY A 33 4.08 0.86 -10.70
C GLY A 33 4.73 1.97 -9.87
N SER A 34 6.03 1.86 -9.71
CA SER A 34 6.81 2.75 -8.84
C SER A 34 6.94 4.15 -9.41
N SER A 35 7.20 4.28 -10.72
CA SER A 35 7.40 5.60 -11.33
C SER A 35 6.14 6.47 -11.23
N PRO A 36 4.94 5.99 -11.60
CA PRO A 36 3.73 6.79 -11.37
C PRO A 36 3.50 7.10 -9.90
N ALA A 37 3.81 6.16 -8.99
CA ALA A 37 3.64 6.37 -7.55
C ALA A 37 4.54 7.50 -7.07
N MET A 38 5.81 7.48 -7.44
CA MET A 38 6.75 8.52 -7.04
C MET A 38 6.38 9.88 -7.62
N THR A 39 5.85 9.91 -8.85
CA THR A 39 5.36 11.15 -9.45
C THR A 39 4.23 11.76 -8.62
N VAL A 40 3.25 10.95 -8.24
CA VAL A 40 2.10 11.42 -7.45
C VAL A 40 2.55 11.91 -6.07
N LEU A 41 3.40 11.14 -5.40
CA LEU A 41 3.86 11.47 -4.05
C LEU A 41 4.78 12.70 -4.05
N SER A 42 5.69 12.80 -5.03
CA SER A 42 6.62 13.95 -5.10
C SER A 42 5.92 15.26 -5.45
N ARG A 43 4.73 15.19 -6.07
CA ARG A 43 3.92 16.37 -6.36
C ARG A 43 3.07 16.82 -5.16
N GLY A 44 3.21 16.16 -4.02
CA GLY A 44 2.57 16.60 -2.78
C GLY A 44 1.27 15.90 -2.44
N PHE A 45 0.90 14.84 -3.17
CA PHE A 45 -0.27 14.05 -2.79
C PHE A 45 0.00 13.33 -1.46
N ILE A 46 -0.90 13.52 -0.49
CA ILE A 46 -0.83 12.86 0.81
C ILE A 46 -2.00 11.90 0.90
N PRO A 47 -1.78 10.59 0.71
CA PRO A 47 -2.86 9.61 0.81
C PRO A 47 -3.32 9.42 2.26
N GLY A 48 -4.56 8.98 2.43
CA GLY A 48 -5.06 8.59 3.74
C GLY A 48 -4.42 7.29 4.24
N PHE A 49 -4.10 6.39 3.33
CA PHE A 49 -3.32 5.17 3.57
C PHE A 49 -2.82 4.64 2.22
N VAL A 50 -1.87 3.72 2.26
CA VAL A 50 -1.23 3.16 1.06
C VAL A 50 -1.33 1.64 1.09
N PHE A 51 -1.70 1.04 -0.06
CA PHE A 51 -1.46 -0.37 -0.33
C PHE A 51 -0.28 -0.47 -1.29
N LEU A 52 0.77 -1.15 -0.88
CA LEU A 52 2.04 -1.19 -1.61
C LEU A 52 2.43 -2.63 -1.92
N ASP A 53 2.51 -2.95 -3.21
CA ASP A 53 3.16 -4.18 -3.67
C ASP A 53 4.67 -3.96 -3.67
N ILE A 54 5.42 -4.88 -3.06
CA ILE A 54 6.88 -4.76 -3.00
C ILE A 54 7.59 -5.54 -4.11
N ASN A 55 6.88 -6.42 -4.81
CA ASN A 55 7.48 -7.25 -5.87
C ASN A 55 7.12 -6.70 -7.25
N MET A 56 7.71 -5.57 -7.62
CA MET A 56 7.50 -4.92 -8.92
C MET A 56 8.76 -5.02 -9.76
N PRO A 57 8.64 -5.33 -11.08
CA PRO A 57 9.82 -5.39 -11.95
C PRO A 57 10.59 -4.07 -11.97
N GLY A 58 11.91 -4.17 -11.91
CA GLY A 58 12.79 -3.01 -12.03
C GLY A 58 12.91 -2.11 -10.82
N VAL A 59 12.06 -2.30 -9.81
CA VAL A 59 12.12 -1.50 -8.59
C VAL A 59 11.76 -2.36 -7.39
N ASP A 60 12.55 -2.26 -6.33
CA ASP A 60 12.21 -2.85 -5.06
C ASP A 60 11.21 -1.94 -4.34
N GLY A 61 10.00 -2.42 -4.13
CA GLY A 61 8.96 -1.64 -3.43
C GLY A 61 9.35 -1.24 -2.02
N THR A 62 10.34 -1.90 -1.42
CA THR A 62 10.85 -1.48 -0.10
C THR A 62 11.49 -0.10 -0.14
N GLU A 63 11.99 0.33 -1.30
CA GLU A 63 12.50 1.69 -1.47
C GLU A 63 11.38 2.73 -1.37
N ILE A 64 10.20 2.41 -1.90
CA ILE A 64 9.03 3.28 -1.77
C ILE A 64 8.62 3.36 -0.31
N LEU A 65 8.60 2.24 0.40
CA LEU A 65 8.30 2.22 1.83
C LEU A 65 9.29 3.10 2.62
N ALA A 66 10.59 2.99 2.31
CA ALA A 66 11.60 3.82 2.93
C ALA A 66 11.36 5.31 2.64
N TYR A 67 10.98 5.66 1.42
CA TYR A 67 10.63 7.03 1.07
C TYR A 67 9.46 7.54 1.90
N LEU A 68 8.40 6.74 2.01
CA LEU A 68 7.21 7.10 2.80
C LEU A 68 7.55 7.34 4.27
N ARG A 69 8.57 6.68 4.79
CA ARG A 69 8.95 6.76 6.20
C ARG A 69 10.00 7.83 6.51
N ARG A 70 10.58 8.46 5.48
CA ARG A 70 11.52 9.57 5.72
C ARG A 70 10.95 10.93 5.32
N GLU A 71 9.89 10.98 4.50
CA GLU A 71 9.23 12.25 4.15
C GLU A 71 8.33 12.70 5.29
N PRO A 72 8.58 13.87 5.91
CA PRO A 72 7.83 14.26 7.13
C PRO A 72 6.32 14.24 6.97
N LYS A 73 5.80 14.66 5.81
CA LYS A 73 4.36 14.70 5.58
C LYS A 73 3.74 13.32 5.39
N LEU A 74 4.56 12.31 5.09
CA LEU A 74 4.09 10.95 4.78
C LEU A 74 4.33 9.98 5.94
N ILE A 75 5.15 10.35 6.92
CA ILE A 75 5.44 9.49 8.08
C ILE A 75 4.16 8.99 8.78
N PRO A 76 3.11 9.81 8.99
CA PRO A 76 1.91 9.33 9.67
C PRO A 76 1.01 8.43 8.83
N VAL A 77 1.26 8.33 7.52
CA VAL A 77 0.37 7.61 6.60
C VAL A 77 0.51 6.10 6.83
N PRO A 78 -0.58 5.38 7.12
CA PRO A 78 -0.52 3.92 7.23
C PRO A 78 -0.15 3.28 5.89
N VAL A 79 0.76 2.30 5.93
CA VAL A 79 1.21 1.58 4.74
C VAL A 79 0.99 0.10 4.95
N PHE A 80 0.14 -0.48 4.09
CA PHE A 80 -0.13 -1.92 4.08
C PHE A 80 0.64 -2.52 2.91
N VAL A 81 1.62 -3.36 3.22
CA VAL A 81 2.35 -4.09 2.18
C VAL A 81 1.50 -5.27 1.74
N VAL A 82 1.25 -5.39 0.43
CA VAL A 82 0.45 -6.47 -0.16
C VAL A 82 1.36 -7.26 -1.09
N THR A 83 1.64 -8.51 -0.74
CA THR A 83 2.63 -9.31 -1.48
C THR A 83 2.24 -10.78 -1.47
N SER A 84 2.69 -11.53 -2.49
CA SER A 84 2.57 -12.99 -2.51
C SER A 84 3.70 -13.69 -1.75
N ASP A 85 4.69 -12.94 -1.30
CA ASP A 85 5.83 -13.47 -0.53
C ASP A 85 5.45 -13.61 0.95
N ASP A 86 5.28 -14.84 1.41
CA ASP A 86 4.89 -15.14 2.80
C ASP A 86 6.06 -15.51 3.70
N GLN A 87 7.30 -15.29 3.25
CA GLN A 87 8.48 -15.66 4.04
C GLN A 87 8.61 -14.79 5.29
N PRO A 88 8.98 -15.40 6.44
CA PRO A 88 9.18 -14.62 7.67
C PRO A 88 10.22 -13.49 7.53
N GLU A 89 11.23 -13.70 6.71
CA GLU A 89 12.28 -12.69 6.46
C GLU A 89 11.69 -11.44 5.83
N THR A 90 10.81 -11.62 4.85
CA THR A 90 10.13 -10.50 4.18
C THR A 90 9.27 -9.73 5.16
N ARG A 91 8.52 -10.45 5.99
CA ARG A 91 7.68 -9.82 7.02
C ARG A 91 8.52 -8.99 7.98
N ARG A 92 9.62 -9.56 8.49
CA ARG A 92 10.52 -8.84 9.38
C ARG A 92 11.09 -7.59 8.72
N LYS A 93 11.49 -7.71 7.46
CA LYS A 93 12.06 -6.59 6.70
C LYS A 93 11.08 -5.44 6.56
N VAL A 94 9.85 -5.72 6.08
CA VAL A 94 8.88 -4.66 5.85
C VAL A 94 8.39 -4.04 7.16
N MET A 95 8.20 -4.84 8.20
CA MET A 95 7.79 -4.29 9.49
C MET A 95 8.89 -3.42 10.10
N LYS A 96 10.15 -3.83 9.96
CA LYS A 96 11.29 -3.02 10.41
C LYS A 96 11.41 -1.72 9.64
N LEU A 97 11.05 -1.71 8.35
CA LEU A 97 11.05 -0.51 7.53
C LEU A 97 9.85 0.41 7.82
N GLY A 98 8.93 -0.02 8.66
CA GLY A 98 7.82 0.82 9.10
C GLY A 98 6.48 0.53 8.46
N ALA A 99 6.28 -0.64 7.86
CA ALA A 99 4.96 -1.05 7.39
C ALA A 99 3.99 -1.12 8.55
N THR A 100 2.75 -0.69 8.32
CA THR A 100 1.67 -0.81 9.32
C THR A 100 1.24 -2.26 9.47
N ALA A 101 1.14 -2.97 8.34
CA ALA A 101 0.77 -4.39 8.31
C ALA A 101 1.23 -4.99 6.99
N MET A 102 1.26 -6.32 6.93
CA MET A 102 1.54 -7.06 5.70
C MET A 102 0.36 -7.96 5.39
N ILE A 103 -0.12 -7.89 4.15
CA ILE A 103 -1.23 -8.70 3.64
C ILE A 103 -0.69 -9.63 2.57
N ILE A 104 -0.96 -10.93 2.71
CA ILE A 104 -0.52 -11.93 1.73
C ILE A 104 -1.57 -12.07 0.64
N LYS A 105 -1.15 -12.00 -0.62
CA LYS A 105 -2.03 -12.21 -1.78
C LYS A 105 -2.48 -13.68 -1.84
N PRO A 106 -3.71 -13.96 -2.29
CA PRO A 106 -4.72 -13.01 -2.76
C PRO A 106 -5.42 -12.32 -1.58
N ALA A 107 -5.57 -11.00 -1.68
CA ALA A 107 -6.30 -10.23 -0.68
C ALA A 107 -7.81 -10.41 -0.90
N THR A 108 -8.54 -10.53 0.20
CA THR A 108 -10.02 -10.59 0.18
C THR A 108 -10.59 -9.37 0.88
N ILE A 109 -11.86 -9.08 0.65
CA ILE A 109 -12.53 -7.96 1.33
C ILE A 109 -12.44 -8.12 2.85
N ASP A 110 -12.64 -9.35 3.37
CA ASP A 110 -12.58 -9.58 4.81
C ASP A 110 -11.19 -9.30 5.38
N VAL A 111 -10.15 -9.72 4.68
CA VAL A 111 -8.76 -9.45 5.12
C VAL A 111 -8.47 -7.95 5.10
N LEU A 112 -8.89 -7.26 4.04
CA LEU A 112 -8.71 -5.81 3.95
C LEU A 112 -9.47 -5.09 5.05
N GLU A 113 -10.73 -5.45 5.26
CA GLU A 113 -11.57 -4.85 6.30
C GLU A 113 -10.94 -5.02 7.67
N ASN A 114 -10.48 -6.23 7.99
CA ASN A 114 -9.85 -6.49 9.29
C ASN A 114 -8.57 -5.67 9.48
N ALA A 115 -7.73 -5.58 8.45
CA ALA A 115 -6.50 -4.80 8.53
C ALA A 115 -6.81 -3.31 8.74
N LEU A 116 -7.80 -2.79 8.00
CA LEU A 116 -8.19 -1.39 8.10
C LEU A 116 -8.81 -1.06 9.46
N LYS A 117 -9.59 -1.98 10.02
CA LYS A 117 -10.15 -1.82 11.37
C LYS A 117 -9.06 -1.81 12.44
N LYS A 118 -8.07 -2.69 12.33
CA LYS A 118 -6.94 -2.73 13.27
C LYS A 118 -6.13 -1.43 13.22
N ALA A 119 -6.03 -0.82 12.06
CA ALA A 119 -5.34 0.45 11.87
C ALA A 119 -6.25 1.65 12.16
N ARG A 120 -7.49 1.41 12.56
CA ARG A 120 -8.49 2.44 12.90
C ARG A 120 -8.83 3.36 11.73
N ILE A 121 -8.78 2.82 10.51
CA ILE A 121 -9.26 3.50 9.31
C ILE A 121 -10.75 3.24 9.13
N LEU A 122 -11.18 2.07 9.54
CA LEU A 122 -12.60 1.69 9.57
C LEU A 122 -13.10 1.50 11.00
#